data_ef6ef02dfc90f0d7c6b0faf43f9b6747
#
_entry.id   ef6ef02dfc90f0d7c6b0faf43f9b6747
#
_cell.length_a   1.000
_cell.length_b   1.000
_cell.length_c   1.000
_cell.angle_alpha   90.00
_cell.angle_beta   90.00
_cell.angle_gamma   90.00
#
_symmetry.space_group_name_H-M   'P 1'
#
loop_
_entity.id
_entity.type
_entity.pdbx_description
1 polymer ?
#
loop_
_entity_poly.entity_id
_entity_poly.type
_entity_poly.pdbx_seq_one_letter_code
_entity_poly.pdbx_strand_id
1 'polypeptide(L)'
;MKICLVDARHPSAAADGAAIYVPQLAPALAEAQRVTVVTVGTGPHEMPGAANAIRNVMDRDRPEVMHLNNLGGVPLATVMWAAGNHLPLAISLHDPGLLDTLAGFNRWLTGRIRLVISPTHDLLDQHLERGFFRRAIQQILPYGIEPAPPPRPRPVKDTFDVFFLDPSMSGEARRARLEYTECVILPFLWPERFLVTIQEAFQSGAIVIAARVGAITEMVRDGVNGILVEPGDHAAIDAAIRRLQQSPDLARRLRAAAVETVRLYDMRFHIDRLSDAYQQLLIAGRAGDLNRPAA
;
A
#
# COMPACT_ATOMS: atom_id res chain seq x y z
N MET A 1 11.98 11.89 -15.82
CA MET A 1 10.85 11.13 -16.39
C MET A 1 9.55 11.87 -16.10
N LYS A 2 8.58 11.80 -16.99
CA LYS A 2 7.23 12.39 -16.78
C LYS A 2 6.25 11.29 -16.44
N ILE A 3 5.56 11.41 -15.32
CA ILE A 3 4.64 10.39 -14.80
C ILE A 3 3.26 11.00 -14.64
N CYS A 4 2.24 10.33 -15.17
CA CYS A 4 0.84 10.60 -14.82
C CYS A 4 0.39 9.59 -13.75
N LEU A 5 0.16 10.08 -12.55
CA LEU A 5 -0.33 9.29 -11.43
C LEU A 5 -1.86 9.43 -11.39
N VAL A 6 -2.59 8.35 -11.61
CA VAL A 6 -4.05 8.33 -11.57
C VAL A 6 -4.50 7.76 -10.23
N ASP A 7 -5.15 8.61 -9.44
CA ASP A 7 -5.68 8.26 -8.12
C ASP A 7 -7.20 8.08 -8.21
N ALA A 8 -7.67 6.84 -8.12
CA ALA A 8 -9.09 6.53 -8.13
C ALA A 8 -9.61 6.45 -6.69
N ARG A 9 -10.25 7.52 -6.23
CA ARG A 9 -10.80 7.58 -4.86
C ARG A 9 -12.16 6.90 -4.79
N HIS A 10 -12.24 5.83 -4.00
CA HIS A 10 -13.53 5.21 -3.67
C HIS A 10 -14.19 5.94 -2.48
N PRO A 11 -15.51 6.23 -2.50
CA PRO A 11 -16.20 6.96 -1.42
C PRO A 11 -16.12 6.28 -0.05
N SER A 12 -15.96 4.94 -0.02
CA SER A 12 -15.80 4.17 1.22
C SER A 12 -14.33 4.02 1.66
N ALA A 13 -13.38 4.58 0.91
CA ALA A 13 -11.95 4.38 1.09
C ALA A 13 -11.31 5.28 2.16
N ALA A 14 -12.10 5.87 3.06
CA ALA A 14 -11.58 6.81 4.09
C ALA A 14 -10.50 6.20 5.01
N ALA A 15 -10.21 4.90 4.91
CA ALA A 15 -9.26 4.22 5.77
C ALA A 15 -8.41 3.14 5.07
N ASP A 16 -8.41 3.04 3.72
CA ASP A 16 -7.59 2.03 3.03
C ASP A 16 -6.17 2.53 2.73
N GLY A 17 -5.28 1.58 2.42
CA GLY A 17 -3.88 1.87 2.14
C GLY A 17 -3.68 2.85 0.97
N ALA A 18 -4.55 2.82 -0.05
CA ALA A 18 -4.47 3.71 -1.20
C ALA A 18 -4.73 5.18 -0.83
N ALA A 19 -5.74 5.43 0.02
CA ALA A 19 -6.11 6.77 0.46
C ALA A 19 -5.00 7.46 1.27
N ILE A 20 -4.16 6.67 1.94
CA ILE A 20 -3.01 7.18 2.71
C ILE A 20 -1.77 7.27 1.82
N TYR A 21 -1.57 6.30 0.95
CA TYR A 21 -0.35 6.13 0.17
C TYR A 21 -0.16 7.23 -0.88
N VAL A 22 -1.17 7.50 -1.71
CA VAL A 22 -1.02 8.47 -2.82
C VAL A 22 -0.72 9.89 -2.36
N PRO A 23 -1.36 10.43 -1.32
CA PRO A 23 -1.02 11.74 -0.79
C PRO A 23 0.42 11.87 -0.27
N GLN A 24 1.03 10.77 0.17
CA GLN A 24 2.43 10.75 0.60
C GLN A 24 3.38 10.50 -0.60
N LEU A 25 3.00 9.59 -1.50
CA LEU A 25 3.79 9.24 -2.67
C LEU A 25 3.99 10.41 -3.63
N ALA A 26 2.93 11.14 -3.96
CA ALA A 26 2.97 12.13 -5.04
C ALA A 26 3.94 13.28 -4.76
N PRO A 27 3.98 13.91 -3.56
CA PRO A 27 4.98 14.92 -3.24
C PRO A 27 6.41 14.37 -3.26
N ALA A 28 6.63 13.21 -2.62
CA ALA A 28 7.95 12.60 -2.55
C ALA A 28 8.48 12.20 -3.94
N LEU A 29 7.62 11.64 -4.80
CA LEU A 29 7.98 11.31 -6.18
C LEU A 29 8.25 12.57 -7.01
N ALA A 30 7.56 13.67 -6.74
CA ALA A 30 7.74 14.94 -7.45
C ALA A 30 9.10 15.60 -7.18
N GLU A 31 9.79 15.25 -6.11
CA GLU A 31 11.17 15.71 -5.85
C GLU A 31 12.17 15.09 -6.85
N ALA A 32 11.93 13.87 -7.30
CA ALA A 32 12.82 13.13 -8.20
C ALA A 32 12.35 13.13 -9.66
N GLN A 33 11.05 13.29 -9.90
CA GLN A 33 10.42 13.12 -11.21
C GLN A 33 9.43 14.26 -11.50
N ARG A 34 9.04 14.42 -12.76
CA ARG A 34 7.93 15.32 -13.12
C ARG A 34 6.61 14.55 -12.99
N VAL A 35 5.84 14.82 -11.96
CA VAL A 35 4.60 14.12 -11.64
C VAL A 35 3.39 15.01 -11.88
N THR A 36 2.40 14.48 -12.59
CA THR A 36 1.06 15.07 -12.69
C THR A 36 0.08 14.09 -12.05
N VAL A 37 -0.65 14.54 -11.03
CA VAL A 37 -1.67 13.73 -10.36
C VAL A 37 -3.03 14.04 -10.94
N VAL A 38 -3.77 12.99 -11.33
CA VAL A 38 -5.17 13.08 -11.74
C VAL A 38 -6.02 12.29 -10.76
N THR A 39 -6.80 13.00 -9.96
CA THR A 39 -7.77 12.34 -9.06
C THR A 39 -9.08 12.14 -9.82
N VAL A 40 -9.57 10.90 -9.81
CA VAL A 40 -10.85 10.53 -10.40
C VAL A 40 -11.80 10.06 -9.33
N GLY A 41 -13.02 10.61 -9.33
CA GLY A 41 -14.10 10.12 -8.47
C GLY A 41 -14.72 8.86 -9.04
N THR A 42 -15.31 8.04 -8.17
CA THR A 42 -15.91 6.75 -8.54
C THR A 42 -17.43 6.82 -8.73
N GLY A 43 -18.03 8.02 -8.60
CA GLY A 43 -19.46 8.23 -8.84
C GLY A 43 -19.84 8.13 -10.33
N PRO A 44 -21.03 7.60 -10.67
CA PRO A 44 -21.45 7.45 -12.06
C PRO A 44 -21.52 8.77 -12.85
N HIS A 45 -21.65 9.91 -12.16
CA HIS A 45 -21.66 11.24 -12.76
C HIS A 45 -20.25 11.83 -12.95
N GLU A 46 -19.22 11.26 -12.33
CA GLU A 46 -17.85 11.76 -12.35
C GLU A 46 -16.99 11.10 -13.44
N MET A 47 -17.38 9.92 -13.92
CA MET A 47 -16.61 9.16 -14.91
C MET A 47 -16.37 9.87 -16.24
N PRO A 48 -17.33 10.60 -16.83
CA PRO A 48 -17.08 11.35 -18.07
C PRO A 48 -16.08 12.49 -17.89
N GLY A 49 -16.12 13.17 -16.75
CA GLY A 49 -15.18 14.22 -16.39
C GLY A 49 -13.76 13.67 -16.20
N ALA A 50 -13.63 12.52 -15.57
CA ALA A 50 -12.36 11.83 -15.34
C ALA A 50 -11.63 11.48 -16.65
N ALA A 51 -12.35 10.93 -17.64
CA ALA A 51 -11.76 10.59 -18.94
C ALA A 51 -11.21 11.84 -19.67
N ASN A 52 -11.94 12.95 -19.61
CA ASN A 52 -11.49 14.21 -20.20
C ASN A 52 -10.30 14.82 -19.44
N ALA A 53 -10.31 14.79 -18.09
CA ALA A 53 -9.21 15.27 -17.28
C ALA A 53 -7.91 14.51 -17.60
N ILE A 54 -7.98 13.18 -17.69
CA ILE A 54 -6.84 12.35 -18.05
C ILE A 54 -6.36 12.67 -19.46
N ARG A 55 -7.28 12.76 -20.44
CA ARG A 55 -6.91 13.13 -21.84
C ARG A 55 -6.21 14.47 -21.91
N ASN A 56 -6.72 15.49 -21.22
CA ASN A 56 -6.10 16.82 -21.19
C ASN A 56 -4.67 16.78 -20.63
N VAL A 57 -4.42 15.96 -19.60
CA VAL A 57 -3.08 15.75 -19.07
C VAL A 57 -2.19 15.03 -20.07
N MET A 58 -2.71 14.03 -20.80
CA MET A 58 -1.97 13.32 -21.83
C MET A 58 -1.52 14.27 -22.96
N ASP A 59 -2.42 15.12 -23.43
CA ASP A 59 -2.15 16.05 -24.52
C ASP A 59 -1.16 17.15 -24.10
N ARG A 60 -1.33 17.69 -22.89
CA ARG A 60 -0.51 18.79 -22.37
C ARG A 60 0.88 18.34 -21.91
N ASP A 61 0.94 17.30 -21.08
CA ASP A 61 2.16 16.94 -20.35
C ASP A 61 2.96 15.83 -21.05
N ARG A 62 2.30 15.03 -21.90
CA ARG A 62 2.88 13.90 -22.62
C ARG A 62 3.70 13.01 -21.69
N PRO A 63 3.08 12.36 -20.72
CA PRO A 63 3.78 11.49 -19.77
C PRO A 63 4.41 10.29 -20.48
N GLU A 64 5.50 9.79 -19.91
CA GLU A 64 6.19 8.59 -20.40
C GLU A 64 5.63 7.32 -19.75
N VAL A 65 5.00 7.45 -18.57
CA VAL A 65 4.36 6.36 -17.82
C VAL A 65 3.04 6.84 -17.25
N MET A 66 2.00 6.01 -17.35
CA MET A 66 0.76 6.17 -16.58
C MET A 66 0.73 5.14 -15.46
N HIS A 67 0.64 5.61 -14.24
CA HIS A 67 0.56 4.76 -13.07
C HIS A 67 -0.83 4.87 -12.43
N LEU A 68 -1.53 3.76 -12.38
CA LEU A 68 -2.86 3.63 -11.79
C LEU A 68 -2.73 3.19 -10.33
N ASN A 69 -3.26 4.00 -9.43
CA ASN A 69 -3.39 3.60 -8.03
C ASN A 69 -4.80 3.05 -7.82
N ASN A 70 -4.90 1.73 -7.90
CA ASN A 70 -6.15 1.00 -8.02
C ASN A 70 -6.83 1.17 -9.40
N LEU A 71 -7.67 0.20 -9.78
CA LEU A 71 -8.41 0.23 -11.04
C LEU A 71 -9.88 0.65 -10.85
N GLY A 72 -10.40 0.52 -9.64
CA GLY A 72 -11.76 0.94 -9.30
C GLY A 72 -11.96 2.43 -9.60
N GLY A 73 -12.94 2.74 -10.46
CA GLY A 73 -13.24 4.12 -10.84
C GLY A 73 -12.40 4.70 -11.99
N VAL A 74 -11.35 4.02 -12.47
CA VAL A 74 -10.65 4.42 -13.70
C VAL A 74 -11.50 4.09 -14.91
N PRO A 75 -11.86 5.07 -15.77
CA PRO A 75 -12.64 4.80 -16.95
C PRO A 75 -11.94 3.80 -17.87
N LEU A 76 -12.65 2.77 -18.34
CA LEU A 76 -12.13 1.80 -19.30
C LEU A 76 -11.49 2.47 -20.52
N ALA A 77 -12.12 3.53 -21.03
CA ALA A 77 -11.61 4.30 -22.15
C ALA A 77 -10.18 4.82 -21.92
N THR A 78 -9.82 5.15 -20.69
CA THR A 78 -8.47 5.61 -20.33
C THR A 78 -7.42 4.52 -20.52
N VAL A 79 -7.69 3.31 -20.01
CA VAL A 79 -6.77 2.18 -20.15
C VAL A 79 -6.64 1.76 -21.61
N MET A 80 -7.76 1.73 -22.34
CA MET A 80 -7.77 1.40 -23.77
C MET A 80 -7.06 2.45 -24.60
N TRP A 81 -7.26 3.73 -24.30
CA TRP A 81 -6.56 4.83 -24.99
C TRP A 81 -5.05 4.75 -24.74
N ALA A 82 -4.63 4.58 -23.51
CA ALA A 82 -3.21 4.46 -23.16
C ALA A 82 -2.56 3.26 -23.88
N ALA A 83 -3.23 2.12 -23.88
CA ALA A 83 -2.76 0.93 -24.61
C ALA A 83 -2.68 1.16 -26.12
N GLY A 84 -3.68 1.83 -26.72
CA GLY A 84 -3.69 2.16 -28.14
C GLY A 84 -2.64 3.18 -28.55
N ASN A 85 -2.18 4.03 -27.64
CA ASN A 85 -1.09 5.00 -27.88
C ASN A 85 0.27 4.50 -27.38
N HIS A 86 0.39 3.21 -27.08
CA HIS A 86 1.63 2.58 -26.60
C HIS A 86 2.22 3.22 -25.33
N LEU A 87 1.37 3.89 -24.54
CA LEU A 87 1.80 4.46 -23.25
C LEU A 87 1.97 3.34 -22.23
N PRO A 88 3.15 3.17 -21.65
CA PRO A 88 3.40 2.15 -20.63
C PRO A 88 2.50 2.34 -19.41
N LEU A 89 1.79 1.26 -19.03
CA LEU A 89 0.87 1.23 -17.91
C LEU A 89 1.47 0.48 -16.73
N ALA A 90 1.50 1.14 -15.58
CA ALA A 90 1.78 0.55 -14.27
C ALA A 90 0.52 0.57 -13.41
N ILE A 91 0.41 -0.36 -12.48
CA ILE A 91 -0.62 -0.38 -11.44
C ILE A 91 -0.03 -0.70 -10.08
N SER A 92 -0.47 0.01 -9.05
CA SER A 92 -0.30 -0.40 -7.66
C SER A 92 -1.55 -1.09 -7.16
N LEU A 93 -1.36 -2.26 -6.56
CA LEU A 93 -2.40 -3.02 -5.87
C LEU A 93 -2.49 -2.54 -4.42
N HIS A 94 -3.71 -2.36 -3.94
CA HIS A 94 -3.96 -1.95 -2.56
C HIS A 94 -4.91 -2.89 -1.83
N ASP A 95 -5.68 -3.68 -2.58
CA ASP A 95 -6.68 -4.61 -2.09
C ASP A 95 -6.97 -5.70 -3.14
N PRO A 96 -7.68 -6.78 -2.79
CA PRO A 96 -8.07 -7.82 -3.73
C PRO A 96 -9.27 -7.47 -4.63
N GLY A 97 -9.74 -6.22 -4.66
CA GLY A 97 -10.98 -5.82 -5.34
C GLY A 97 -11.06 -6.14 -6.84
N LEU A 98 -9.93 -6.32 -7.52
CA LEU A 98 -9.92 -6.79 -8.91
C LEU A 98 -10.39 -8.23 -9.07
N LEU A 99 -10.39 -9.01 -7.99
CA LEU A 99 -10.72 -10.44 -7.98
C LEU A 99 -12.23 -10.71 -7.81
N ASP A 100 -13.02 -9.67 -7.53
CA ASP A 100 -14.44 -9.74 -7.26
C ASP A 100 -15.28 -9.84 -8.56
N THR A 101 -16.51 -9.36 -8.49
CA THR A 101 -17.46 -9.30 -9.62
C THR A 101 -16.79 -8.73 -10.87
N LEU A 102 -16.91 -9.38 -12.01
CA LEU A 102 -16.25 -9.04 -13.28
C LEU A 102 -14.77 -9.45 -13.39
N ALA A 103 -14.30 -10.41 -12.57
CA ALA A 103 -12.91 -10.87 -12.61
C ALA A 103 -12.42 -11.25 -14.04
N GLY A 104 -13.27 -11.83 -14.88
CA GLY A 104 -12.94 -12.12 -16.28
C GLY A 104 -12.66 -10.87 -17.11
N PHE A 105 -13.46 -9.84 -16.96
CA PHE A 105 -13.30 -8.54 -17.63
C PHE A 105 -12.08 -7.81 -17.08
N ASN A 106 -11.92 -7.77 -15.76
CA ASN A 106 -10.77 -7.16 -15.11
C ASN A 106 -9.46 -7.83 -15.56
N ARG A 107 -9.43 -9.16 -15.68
CA ARG A 107 -8.27 -9.92 -16.17
C ARG A 107 -7.93 -9.57 -17.62
N TRP A 108 -8.93 -9.42 -18.49
CA TRP A 108 -8.73 -8.99 -19.88
C TRP A 108 -8.18 -7.55 -19.95
N LEU A 109 -8.71 -6.65 -19.12
CA LEU A 109 -8.27 -5.25 -19.05
C LEU A 109 -6.83 -5.15 -18.52
N THR A 110 -6.53 -5.84 -17.42
CA THR A 110 -5.20 -5.84 -16.81
C THR A 110 -4.13 -6.55 -17.64
N GLY A 111 -4.51 -7.34 -18.63
CA GLY A 111 -3.58 -7.89 -19.62
C GLY A 111 -2.79 -6.84 -20.42
N ARG A 112 -3.22 -5.56 -20.38
CA ARG A 112 -2.55 -4.41 -21.00
C ARG A 112 -1.56 -3.72 -20.08
N ILE A 113 -1.62 -3.99 -18.77
CA ILE A 113 -0.73 -3.45 -17.75
C ILE A 113 0.57 -4.23 -17.82
N ARG A 114 1.70 -3.54 -17.82
CA ARG A 114 3.03 -4.12 -18.02
C ARG A 114 3.91 -4.06 -16.77
N LEU A 115 3.50 -3.29 -15.77
CA LEU A 115 4.14 -3.28 -14.46
C LEU A 115 3.05 -3.35 -13.39
N VAL A 116 3.13 -4.36 -12.52
CA VAL A 116 2.30 -4.47 -11.33
C VAL A 116 3.18 -4.32 -10.09
N ILE A 117 2.76 -3.46 -9.20
CA ILE A 117 3.42 -3.17 -7.93
C ILE A 117 2.47 -3.65 -6.83
N SER A 118 2.95 -4.48 -5.94
CA SER A 118 2.18 -4.95 -4.79
C SER A 118 2.94 -4.66 -3.50
N PRO A 119 2.27 -4.23 -2.44
CA PRO A 119 2.92 -4.01 -1.15
C PRO A 119 3.41 -5.32 -0.51
N THR A 120 2.85 -6.47 -0.90
CA THR A 120 3.15 -7.78 -0.33
C THR A 120 3.12 -8.88 -1.38
N HIS A 121 3.80 -10.00 -1.10
CA HIS A 121 3.71 -11.22 -1.92
C HIS A 121 2.31 -11.79 -1.86
N ASP A 122 1.72 -11.88 -0.66
CA ASP A 122 0.38 -12.44 -0.47
C ASP A 122 -0.66 -11.80 -1.40
N LEU A 123 -0.73 -10.48 -1.48
CA LEU A 123 -1.67 -9.77 -2.35
C LEU A 123 -1.37 -10.00 -3.83
N LEU A 124 -0.09 -10.04 -4.22
CA LEU A 124 0.28 -10.32 -5.60
C LEU A 124 -0.08 -11.75 -6.00
N ASP A 125 0.24 -12.73 -5.16
CA ASP A 125 0.00 -14.15 -5.41
C ASP A 125 -1.49 -14.44 -5.58
N GLN A 126 -2.36 -13.85 -4.77
CA GLN A 126 -3.81 -13.94 -4.93
C GLN A 126 -4.27 -13.53 -6.34
N HIS A 127 -3.65 -12.52 -6.94
CA HIS A 127 -3.95 -12.06 -8.30
C HIS A 127 -3.35 -12.99 -9.36
N LEU A 128 -2.10 -13.40 -9.19
CA LEU A 128 -1.40 -14.29 -10.13
C LEU A 128 -2.06 -15.66 -10.23
N GLU A 129 -2.49 -16.26 -9.13
CA GLU A 129 -3.21 -17.55 -9.07
C GLU A 129 -4.51 -17.51 -9.89
N ARG A 130 -5.18 -16.35 -9.91
CA ARG A 130 -6.40 -16.13 -10.71
C ARG A 130 -6.13 -15.66 -12.14
N GLY A 131 -4.84 -15.64 -12.55
CA GLY A 131 -4.40 -15.39 -13.92
C GLY A 131 -4.25 -13.92 -14.31
N PHE A 132 -4.24 -13.01 -13.34
CA PHE A 132 -3.94 -11.60 -13.57
C PHE A 132 -2.42 -11.39 -13.78
N PHE A 133 -2.04 -10.32 -14.44
CA PHE A 133 -0.67 -9.79 -14.56
C PHE A 133 0.43 -10.78 -15.00
N ARG A 134 0.08 -11.90 -15.63
CA ARG A 134 1.04 -12.96 -16.02
C ARG A 134 2.18 -12.48 -16.93
N ARG A 135 1.99 -11.38 -17.66
CA ARG A 135 2.96 -10.79 -18.59
C ARG A 135 3.53 -9.47 -18.11
N ALA A 136 3.14 -9.03 -16.92
CA ALA A 136 3.65 -7.81 -16.32
C ALA A 136 4.97 -8.05 -15.60
N ILE A 137 5.82 -7.04 -15.56
CA ILE A 137 6.91 -6.97 -14.60
C ILE A 137 6.26 -6.92 -13.22
N GLN A 138 6.62 -7.83 -12.34
CA GLN A 138 6.08 -7.97 -11.01
C GLN A 138 7.06 -7.38 -10.00
N GLN A 139 6.60 -6.44 -9.20
CA GLN A 139 7.43 -5.77 -8.21
C GLN A 139 6.76 -5.80 -6.84
N ILE A 140 7.44 -6.40 -5.86
CA ILE A 140 7.05 -6.24 -4.46
C ILE A 140 7.71 -4.98 -3.93
N LEU A 141 6.87 -4.04 -3.54
CA LEU A 141 7.31 -2.75 -3.04
C LEU A 141 6.38 -2.31 -1.91
N PRO A 142 6.71 -2.64 -0.64
CA PRO A 142 5.96 -2.18 0.51
C PRO A 142 5.79 -0.66 0.52
N TYR A 143 4.71 -0.17 1.11
CA TYR A 143 4.46 1.27 1.20
C TYR A 143 5.64 1.99 1.83
N GLY A 144 6.04 3.10 1.20
CA GLY A 144 6.97 4.04 1.81
C GLY A 144 6.27 4.82 2.92
N ILE A 145 7.00 5.09 3.99
CA ILE A 145 6.54 5.95 5.08
C ILE A 145 7.55 7.09 5.28
N GLU A 146 7.02 8.29 5.50
CA GLU A 146 7.87 9.44 5.82
C GLU A 146 8.66 9.18 7.12
N PRO A 147 9.97 9.46 7.13
CA PRO A 147 10.75 9.32 8.35
C PRO A 147 10.17 10.16 9.49
N ALA A 148 9.94 9.54 10.63
CA ALA A 148 9.56 10.24 11.84
C ALA A 148 10.77 10.39 12.77
N PRO A 149 10.78 11.40 13.67
CA PRO A 149 11.76 11.49 14.72
C PRO A 149 11.71 10.23 15.60
N PRO A 150 12.82 9.86 16.24
CA PRO A 150 12.84 8.72 17.15
C PRO A 150 11.69 8.80 18.16
N PRO A 151 11.05 7.66 18.49
CA PRO A 151 9.97 7.64 19.46
C PRO A 151 10.43 8.27 20.76
N ARG A 152 9.58 9.13 21.33
CA ARG A 152 9.87 9.75 22.62
C ARG A 152 10.01 8.70 23.71
N PRO A 153 10.92 8.87 24.68
CA PRO A 153 10.95 8.03 25.85
C PRO A 153 9.58 8.02 26.51
N ARG A 154 9.02 6.86 26.72
CA ARG A 154 7.70 6.74 27.34
C ARG A 154 7.83 6.94 28.84
N PRO A 155 7.00 7.78 29.46
CA PRO A 155 7.01 7.92 30.91
C PRO A 155 6.70 6.54 31.52
N VAL A 156 7.40 6.23 32.62
CA VAL A 156 7.04 5.06 33.44
C VAL A 156 5.64 5.31 33.97
N LYS A 157 4.68 4.53 33.51
CA LYS A 157 3.28 4.58 33.96
C LYS A 157 2.98 3.36 34.78
N ASP A 158 2.12 3.52 35.78
CA ASP A 158 1.62 2.39 36.57
C ASP A 158 0.67 1.49 35.76
N THR A 159 0.23 1.94 34.59
CA THR A 159 -0.70 1.22 33.71
C THR A 159 -0.08 0.99 32.34
N PHE A 160 -0.16 -0.26 31.85
CA PHE A 160 0.22 -0.64 30.49
C PHE A 160 -0.91 -0.25 29.52
N ASP A 161 -0.67 0.73 28.65
CA ASP A 161 -1.68 1.25 27.75
C ASP A 161 -1.83 0.36 26.51
N VAL A 162 -3.02 -0.19 26.35
CA VAL A 162 -3.40 -1.04 25.22
C VAL A 162 -4.41 -0.32 24.34
N PHE A 163 -4.16 -0.32 23.06
CA PHE A 163 -5.03 0.27 22.06
C PHE A 163 -5.57 -0.79 21.10
N PHE A 164 -6.88 -1.04 21.14
CA PHE A 164 -7.55 -1.77 20.08
C PHE A 164 -7.82 -0.84 18.91
N LEU A 165 -7.25 -1.17 17.75
CA LEU A 165 -7.43 -0.33 16.57
C LEU A 165 -8.90 -0.29 16.16
N ASP A 166 -9.42 0.93 15.99
CA ASP A 166 -10.70 1.18 15.34
C ASP A 166 -10.45 1.51 13.86
N PRO A 167 -10.95 0.69 12.92
CA PRO A 167 -10.77 0.92 11.49
C PRO A 167 -11.38 2.22 10.96
N SER A 168 -12.33 2.81 11.69
CA SER A 168 -12.98 4.07 11.30
C SER A 168 -12.17 5.31 11.69
N MET A 169 -11.12 5.14 12.49
CA MET A 169 -10.31 6.25 13.00
C MET A 169 -9.53 6.93 11.88
N SER A 170 -9.54 8.26 11.86
CA SER A 170 -8.71 9.03 10.92
C SER A 170 -7.21 8.78 11.15
N GLY A 171 -6.40 8.93 10.10
CA GLY A 171 -4.94 8.75 10.20
C GLY A 171 -4.31 9.67 11.24
N GLU A 172 -4.77 10.93 11.36
CA GLU A 172 -4.27 11.88 12.36
C GLU A 172 -4.59 11.42 13.79
N ALA A 173 -5.85 11.08 14.06
CA ALA A 173 -6.28 10.59 15.37
C ALA A 173 -5.54 9.30 15.76
N ARG A 174 -5.32 8.40 14.79
CA ARG A 174 -4.58 7.16 15.00
C ARG A 174 -3.12 7.44 15.36
N ARG A 175 -2.42 8.30 14.63
CA ARG A 175 -1.03 8.66 14.94
C ARG A 175 -0.91 9.30 16.31
N ALA A 176 -1.79 10.26 16.64
CA ALA A 176 -1.83 10.88 17.96
C ALA A 176 -2.04 9.84 19.08
N ARG A 177 -2.90 8.84 18.86
CA ARG A 177 -3.15 7.77 19.83
C ARG A 177 -1.94 6.85 20.00
N LEU A 178 -1.26 6.51 18.90
CA LEU A 178 -0.09 5.63 18.90
C LEU A 178 1.11 6.23 19.66
N GLU A 179 1.25 7.55 19.74
CA GLU A 179 2.34 8.20 20.50
C GLU A 179 2.36 7.80 21.99
N TYR A 180 1.20 7.48 22.56
CA TYR A 180 1.05 7.14 23.98
C TYR A 180 0.76 5.66 24.22
N THR A 181 0.58 4.88 23.16
CA THR A 181 0.18 3.47 23.22
C THR A 181 1.39 2.57 23.44
N GLU A 182 1.32 1.71 24.47
CA GLU A 182 2.33 0.68 24.72
C GLU A 182 2.23 -0.47 23.74
N CYS A 183 0.99 -0.89 23.46
CA CYS A 183 0.67 -2.01 22.60
C CYS A 183 -0.58 -1.71 21.76
N VAL A 184 -0.52 -1.95 20.47
CA VAL A 184 -1.67 -1.88 19.57
C VAL A 184 -2.09 -3.28 19.15
N ILE A 185 -3.39 -3.52 19.16
CA ILE A 185 -4.00 -4.80 18.77
C ILE A 185 -4.71 -4.63 17.44
N LEU A 186 -4.36 -5.50 16.50
CA LEU A 186 -4.89 -5.59 15.15
C LEU A 186 -5.55 -6.97 14.97
N PRO A 187 -6.80 -7.18 15.45
CA PRO A 187 -7.43 -8.50 15.46
C PRO A 187 -8.12 -8.85 14.13
N PHE A 188 -7.88 -8.09 13.07
CA PHE A 188 -8.66 -8.12 11.84
C PHE A 188 -8.16 -9.17 10.86
N LEU A 189 -9.11 -9.68 10.03
CA LEU A 189 -8.87 -10.69 9.01
C LEU A 189 -8.50 -10.10 7.63
N TRP A 190 -8.46 -8.78 7.48
CA TRP A 190 -8.13 -8.10 6.21
C TRP A 190 -6.80 -7.35 6.32
N PRO A 191 -5.71 -8.03 6.07
CA PRO A 191 -4.37 -7.56 6.40
C PRO A 191 -3.92 -6.34 5.59
N GLU A 192 -4.34 -6.19 4.32
CA GLU A 192 -3.80 -5.18 3.41
C GLU A 192 -4.13 -3.76 3.87
N ARG A 193 -5.30 -3.57 4.51
CA ARG A 193 -5.76 -2.26 4.98
C ARG A 193 -4.93 -1.71 6.14
N PHE A 194 -4.19 -2.56 6.84
CA PHE A 194 -3.51 -2.20 8.08
C PHE A 194 -1.99 -2.11 7.98
N LEU A 195 -1.39 -2.37 6.82
CA LEU A 195 0.05 -2.33 6.65
C LEU A 195 0.65 -0.97 7.03
N VAL A 196 0.02 0.13 6.59
CA VAL A 196 0.44 1.49 6.98
C VAL A 196 0.30 1.70 8.49
N THR A 197 -0.76 1.17 9.10
CA THR A 197 -0.96 1.28 10.55
C THR A 197 0.11 0.52 11.33
N ILE A 198 0.57 -0.64 10.84
CA ILE A 198 1.69 -1.38 11.44
C ILE A 198 2.97 -0.56 11.35
N GLN A 199 3.22 0.09 10.20
CA GLN A 199 4.38 0.97 10.04
C GLN A 199 4.31 2.16 11.00
N GLU A 200 3.15 2.81 11.13
CA GLU A 200 2.95 3.91 12.08
C GLU A 200 3.14 3.46 13.53
N ALA A 201 2.66 2.25 13.89
CA ALA A 201 2.87 1.67 15.20
C ALA A 201 4.36 1.40 15.47
N PHE A 202 5.07 0.81 14.51
CA PHE A 202 6.51 0.58 14.60
C PHE A 202 7.29 1.89 14.75
N GLN A 203 6.90 2.92 14.00
CA GLN A 203 7.51 4.25 14.05
C GLN A 203 7.32 4.92 15.42
N SER A 204 6.13 4.77 16.01
CA SER A 204 5.83 5.30 17.35
C SER A 204 6.47 4.49 18.48
N GLY A 205 7.03 3.31 18.16
CA GLY A 205 7.54 2.36 19.15
C GLY A 205 6.42 1.62 19.90
N ALA A 206 5.20 1.56 19.37
CA ALA A 206 4.16 0.68 19.92
C ALA A 206 4.44 -0.78 19.53
N ILE A 207 4.16 -1.70 20.45
CA ILE A 207 4.26 -3.13 20.16
C ILE A 207 3.00 -3.56 19.43
N VAL A 208 3.16 -4.25 18.30
CA VAL A 208 2.03 -4.78 17.54
C VAL A 208 1.71 -6.20 17.99
N ILE A 209 0.44 -6.44 18.36
CA ILE A 209 -0.15 -7.78 18.47
C ILE A 209 -1.17 -7.89 17.34
N ALA A 210 -0.98 -8.84 16.43
CA ALA A 210 -1.81 -8.96 15.24
C ALA A 210 -2.18 -10.41 14.94
N ALA A 211 -3.23 -10.61 14.15
CA ALA A 211 -3.60 -11.92 13.66
C ALA A 211 -2.55 -12.44 12.67
N ARG A 212 -2.26 -13.74 12.72
CA ARG A 212 -1.34 -14.44 11.81
C ARG A 212 -2.04 -14.71 10.47
N VAL A 213 -2.19 -13.68 9.66
CA VAL A 213 -2.87 -13.77 8.37
C VAL A 213 -2.13 -12.99 7.28
N GLY A 214 -2.09 -13.56 6.08
CA GLY A 214 -1.65 -12.93 4.83
C GLY A 214 -0.50 -11.94 4.98
N ALA A 215 -0.67 -10.77 4.42
CA ALA A 215 0.29 -9.68 4.36
C ALA A 215 0.87 -9.23 5.72
N ILE A 216 0.14 -9.43 6.83
CA ILE A 216 0.64 -9.07 8.18
C ILE A 216 1.91 -9.87 8.51
N THR A 217 1.96 -11.14 8.11
CA THR A 217 3.10 -12.03 8.42
C THR A 217 4.38 -11.66 7.65
N GLU A 218 4.26 -10.89 6.59
CA GLU A 218 5.42 -10.37 5.85
C GLU A 218 6.10 -9.20 6.59
N MET A 219 5.34 -8.46 7.39
CA MET A 219 5.84 -7.29 8.11
C MET A 219 6.11 -7.57 9.59
N VAL A 220 5.23 -8.33 10.25
CA VAL A 220 5.35 -8.68 11.66
C VAL A 220 5.98 -10.06 11.80
N ARG A 221 7.16 -10.12 12.41
CA ARG A 221 7.88 -11.35 12.77
C ARG A 221 7.65 -11.66 14.23
N ASP A 222 6.95 -12.78 14.48
CA ASP A 222 6.54 -13.19 15.80
C ASP A 222 7.72 -13.31 16.79
N GLY A 223 7.58 -12.69 17.96
CA GLY A 223 8.61 -12.66 19.01
C GLY A 223 9.85 -11.83 18.67
N VAL A 224 9.91 -11.21 17.48
CA VAL A 224 11.04 -10.38 17.01
C VAL A 224 10.67 -8.90 17.03
N ASN A 225 9.72 -8.45 16.23
CA ASN A 225 9.28 -7.05 16.12
C ASN A 225 7.80 -6.84 16.47
N GLY A 226 7.10 -7.91 16.85
CA GLY A 226 5.71 -7.93 17.28
C GLY A 226 5.32 -9.32 17.79
N ILE A 227 4.03 -9.53 18.02
CA ILE A 227 3.46 -10.81 18.43
C ILE A 227 2.35 -11.17 17.44
N LEU A 228 2.39 -12.39 16.92
CA LEU A 228 1.34 -12.94 16.08
C LEU A 228 0.52 -13.97 16.88
N VAL A 229 -0.80 -13.84 16.78
CA VAL A 229 -1.76 -14.76 17.38
C VAL A 229 -2.62 -15.39 16.30
N GLU A 230 -3.20 -16.56 16.57
CA GLU A 230 -4.14 -17.15 15.63
C GLU A 230 -5.41 -16.28 15.51
N PRO A 231 -5.97 -16.16 14.29
CA PRO A 231 -7.16 -15.38 14.07
C PRO A 231 -8.33 -15.78 14.98
N GLY A 232 -8.90 -14.80 15.70
CA GLY A 232 -10.01 -15.04 16.62
C GLY A 232 -9.62 -15.58 18.00
N ASP A 233 -8.34 -15.81 18.27
CA ASP A 233 -7.88 -16.26 19.58
C ASP A 233 -7.71 -15.10 20.56
N HIS A 234 -8.81 -14.68 21.16
CA HIS A 234 -8.81 -13.63 22.18
C HIS A 234 -8.00 -14.01 23.44
N ALA A 235 -7.96 -15.30 23.78
CA ALA A 235 -7.19 -15.77 24.93
C ALA A 235 -5.68 -15.60 24.69
N ALA A 236 -5.21 -15.83 23.48
CA ALA A 236 -3.83 -15.59 23.10
C ALA A 236 -3.48 -14.08 23.12
N ILE A 237 -4.41 -13.19 22.71
CA ILE A 237 -4.22 -11.74 22.84
C ILE A 237 -4.03 -11.35 24.30
N ASP A 238 -4.91 -11.81 25.19
CA ASP A 238 -4.82 -11.54 26.63
C ASP A 238 -3.52 -12.10 27.25
N ALA A 239 -3.11 -13.29 26.82
CA ALA A 239 -1.86 -13.89 27.27
C ALA A 239 -0.64 -13.07 26.78
N ALA A 240 -0.66 -12.57 25.55
CA ALA A 240 0.38 -11.71 25.00
C ALA A 240 0.50 -10.39 25.78
N ILE A 241 -0.63 -9.75 26.09
CA ILE A 241 -0.66 -8.52 26.90
C ILE A 241 -0.05 -8.77 28.29
N ARG A 242 -0.51 -9.82 28.99
CA ARG A 242 0.04 -10.19 30.31
C ARG A 242 1.54 -10.47 30.26
N ARG A 243 2.00 -11.17 29.22
CA ARG A 243 3.42 -11.47 29.03
C ARG A 243 4.25 -10.20 28.86
N LEU A 244 3.74 -9.22 28.10
CA LEU A 244 4.41 -7.92 27.90
C LEU A 244 4.46 -7.11 29.21
N GLN A 245 3.39 -7.12 30.00
CA GLN A 245 3.33 -6.47 31.31
C GLN A 245 4.32 -7.08 32.31
N GLN A 246 4.46 -8.41 32.30
CA GLN A 246 5.33 -9.16 33.21
C GLN A 246 6.81 -9.17 32.77
N SER A 247 7.11 -8.82 31.51
CA SER A 247 8.45 -8.87 30.96
C SER A 247 8.84 -7.55 30.26
N PRO A 248 9.28 -6.53 31.02
CA PRO A 248 9.73 -5.25 30.43
C PRO A 248 10.89 -5.41 29.44
N ASP A 249 11.75 -6.41 29.62
CA ASP A 249 12.86 -6.70 28.71
C ASP A 249 12.37 -7.20 27.35
N LEU A 250 11.35 -8.07 27.34
CA LEU A 250 10.70 -8.50 26.11
C LEU A 250 10.08 -7.30 25.38
N ALA A 251 9.32 -6.48 26.10
CA ALA A 251 8.69 -5.29 25.53
C ALA A 251 9.72 -4.34 24.92
N ARG A 252 10.84 -4.11 25.61
CA ARG A 252 11.94 -3.27 25.13
C ARG A 252 12.58 -3.82 23.84
N ARG A 253 12.84 -5.13 23.78
CA ARG A 253 13.41 -5.79 22.61
C ARG A 253 12.49 -5.71 21.40
N LEU A 254 11.20 -6.00 21.58
CA LEU A 254 10.22 -5.93 20.49
C LEU A 254 10.12 -4.52 19.92
N ARG A 255 10.06 -3.50 20.78
CA ARG A 255 10.05 -2.09 20.36
C ARG A 255 11.28 -1.70 19.57
N ALA A 256 12.46 -2.03 20.06
CA ALA A 256 13.70 -1.72 19.38
C ALA A 256 13.75 -2.34 17.99
N ALA A 257 13.36 -3.62 17.88
CA ALA A 257 13.32 -4.30 16.60
C ALA A 257 12.22 -3.77 15.66
N ALA A 258 11.08 -3.33 16.19
CA ALA A 258 10.01 -2.69 15.42
C ALA A 258 10.49 -1.37 14.80
N VAL A 259 11.09 -0.50 15.62
CA VAL A 259 11.67 0.79 15.17
C VAL A 259 12.79 0.58 14.14
N GLU A 260 13.60 -0.44 14.30
CA GLU A 260 14.63 -0.76 13.30
C GLU A 260 14.00 -1.30 12.00
N THR A 261 12.96 -2.13 12.13
CA THR A 261 12.26 -2.69 10.96
C THR A 261 11.62 -1.59 10.11
N VAL A 262 11.01 -0.57 10.71
CA VAL A 262 10.30 0.47 9.95
C VAL A 262 11.24 1.32 9.09
N ARG A 263 12.52 1.40 9.42
CA ARG A 263 13.52 2.09 8.60
C ARG A 263 13.68 1.49 7.19
N LEU A 264 13.35 0.22 7.03
CA LEU A 264 13.38 -0.45 5.74
C LEU A 264 12.27 0.04 4.80
N TYR A 265 11.30 0.76 5.34
CA TYR A 265 10.15 1.33 4.61
C TYR A 265 10.28 2.84 4.41
N ASP A 266 11.48 3.43 4.56
CA ASP A 266 11.73 4.86 4.30
C ASP A 266 11.24 5.24 2.89
N MET A 267 10.50 6.34 2.80
CA MET A 267 9.91 6.83 1.56
C MET A 267 10.98 7.05 0.47
N ARG A 268 12.18 7.44 0.83
CA ARG A 268 13.27 7.65 -0.13
C ARG A 268 13.65 6.35 -0.84
N PHE A 269 13.83 5.26 -0.09
CA PHE A 269 14.11 3.94 -0.69
C PHE A 269 12.94 3.44 -1.53
N HIS A 270 11.72 3.74 -1.11
CA HIS A 270 10.52 3.42 -1.88
C HIS A 270 10.53 4.15 -3.24
N ILE A 271 10.82 5.45 -3.25
CA ILE A 271 10.88 6.27 -4.48
C ILE A 271 12.00 5.78 -5.42
N ASP A 272 13.17 5.45 -4.90
CA ASP A 272 14.27 4.92 -5.71
C ASP A 272 13.86 3.62 -6.39
N ARG A 273 13.32 2.66 -5.66
CA ARG A 273 12.86 1.38 -6.21
C ARG A 273 11.71 1.53 -7.19
N LEU A 274 10.78 2.43 -6.92
CA LEU A 274 9.67 2.74 -7.82
C LEU A 274 10.19 3.36 -9.12
N SER A 275 11.17 4.27 -9.03
CA SER A 275 11.83 4.87 -10.19
C SER A 275 12.56 3.83 -11.04
N ASP A 276 13.26 2.89 -10.43
CA ASP A 276 13.91 1.77 -11.12
C ASP A 276 12.88 0.88 -11.84
N ALA A 277 11.74 0.59 -11.19
CA ALA A 277 10.67 -0.18 -11.81
C ALA A 277 10.09 0.51 -13.06
N TYR A 278 9.92 1.83 -13.01
CA TYR A 278 9.50 2.60 -14.20
C TYR A 278 10.56 2.58 -15.31
N GLN A 279 11.84 2.66 -14.96
CA GLN A 279 12.90 2.55 -15.97
C GLN A 279 12.90 1.18 -16.64
N GLN A 280 12.73 0.09 -15.88
CA GLN A 280 12.58 -1.26 -16.43
C GLN A 280 11.38 -1.37 -17.36
N LEU A 281 10.24 -0.77 -16.97
CA LEU A 281 9.04 -0.71 -17.82
C LEU A 281 9.31 0.00 -19.15
N LEU A 282 10.02 1.13 -19.13
CA LEU A 282 10.35 1.89 -20.34
C LEU A 282 11.35 1.14 -21.25
N ILE A 283 12.33 0.44 -20.68
CA ILE A 283 13.29 -0.36 -21.43
C ILE A 283 12.57 -1.53 -22.13
N ALA A 284 11.73 -2.25 -21.39
CA ALA A 284 10.93 -3.35 -21.95
C ALA A 284 9.99 -2.86 -23.08
N GLY A 285 9.43 -1.67 -22.93
CA GLY A 285 8.60 -1.05 -23.96
C GLY A 285 9.34 -0.76 -25.27
N ARG A 286 10.58 -0.30 -25.19
CA ARG A 286 11.45 -0.02 -26.35
C ARG A 286 11.96 -1.29 -27.05
N ALA A 287 12.15 -2.37 -26.32
CA ALA A 287 12.63 -3.64 -26.86
C ALA A 287 11.57 -4.42 -27.67
N GLY A 288 10.35 -3.90 -27.84
CA GLY A 288 9.28 -4.55 -28.62
C GLY A 288 8.50 -5.63 -27.86
N ASP A 289 8.85 -5.95 -26.64
CA ASP A 289 8.12 -6.93 -25.79
C ASP A 289 6.71 -6.47 -25.38
N LEU A 290 6.44 -5.18 -25.49
CA LEU A 290 5.14 -4.59 -25.19
C LEU A 290 4.09 -4.78 -26.29
N ASN A 291 4.49 -5.13 -27.51
CA ASN A 291 3.63 -5.15 -28.69
C ASN A 291 3.05 -6.53 -29.05
N ARG A 292 3.31 -7.60 -28.27
CA ARG A 292 2.70 -8.90 -28.55
C ARG A 292 1.26 -8.91 -28.00
N PRO A 293 0.23 -9.03 -28.88
CA PRO A 293 -1.15 -9.16 -28.42
C PRO A 293 -1.28 -10.36 -27.49
N ALA A 294 -2.17 -10.26 -26.50
CA ALA A 294 -2.57 -11.41 -25.72
C ALA A 294 -3.30 -12.37 -26.65
N ALA A 295 -2.73 -13.56 -26.87
CA ALA A 295 -3.39 -14.67 -27.54
C ALA A 295 -4.52 -15.22 -26.68
#